data_48f6b97dfc0c39b868a43312e34bfd5b
#
_entry.id   48f6b97dfc0c39b868a43312e34bfd5b
#
_cell.length_a   1.000
_cell.length_b   1.000
_cell.length_c   1.000
_cell.angle_alpha   90.00
_cell.angle_beta   90.00
_cell.angle_gamma   90.00
#
_symmetry.space_group_name_H-M   'P 1'
#
loop_
_entity.id
_entity.type
_entity.pdbx_description
1 polymer ?
#
loop_
_entity_poly.entity_id
_entity_poly.type
_entity_poly.pdbx_seq_one_letter_code
_entity_poly.pdbx_strand_id
1 'polypeptide(L)'
;MSIKAFDHRGLEELFLTGRSRRIGVEYHKRMILILDVLNGATRVQDLRNARGFHALTGDRSGTFAMSVSGNWRLTFSFEQGDQGDILDVDFEDYH
;
A
#
# COMPACT_ATOMS: atom_id res chain seq x y z
N MET A 1 1.60 15.17 -1.40
CA MET A 1 1.80 13.77 -1.00
C MET A 1 0.53 12.99 -1.29
N SER A 2 0.68 11.82 -1.90
CA SER A 2 -0.48 11.02 -2.26
C SER A 2 -1.02 10.18 -1.11
N ILE A 3 -0.18 9.75 -0.17
CA ILE A 3 -0.64 8.95 0.97
C ILE A 3 -1.13 9.87 2.07
N LYS A 4 -2.42 9.74 2.40
CA LYS A 4 -3.08 10.61 3.37
C LYS A 4 -3.36 9.90 4.69
N ALA A 5 -3.62 8.59 4.67
CA ALA A 5 -3.99 7.85 5.87
C ALA A 5 -3.46 6.43 5.85
N PHE A 6 -2.95 6.00 7.00
CA PHE A 6 -2.47 4.64 7.23
C PHE A 6 -3.35 3.97 8.27
N ASP A 7 -3.76 2.73 8.00
CA ASP A 7 -4.42 1.89 9.00
C ASP A 7 -3.41 1.13 9.85
N HIS A 8 -2.20 0.93 9.32
CA HIS A 8 -1.15 0.20 10.01
C HIS A 8 -0.09 1.17 10.51
N ARG A 9 0.07 1.27 11.83
CA ARG A 9 1.02 2.22 12.44
C ARG A 9 2.45 1.94 12.01
N GLY A 10 2.83 0.67 11.86
CA GLY A 10 4.16 0.31 11.42
C GLY A 10 4.50 0.82 10.03
N LEU A 11 3.53 0.83 9.12
CA LEU A 11 3.73 1.37 7.79
C LEU A 11 3.94 2.88 7.82
N GLU A 12 3.19 3.56 8.67
CA GLU A 12 3.36 4.99 8.85
C GLU A 12 4.75 5.31 9.39
N GLU A 13 5.19 4.59 10.42
CA GLU A 13 6.53 4.75 10.97
C GLU A 13 7.60 4.54 9.91
N LEU A 14 7.45 3.47 9.13
CA LEU A 14 8.40 3.11 8.09
C LEU A 14 8.47 4.19 7.02
N PHE A 15 7.31 4.72 6.64
CA PHE A 15 7.23 5.77 5.63
C PHE A 15 7.88 7.08 6.10
N LEU A 16 7.66 7.43 7.36
CA LEU A 16 8.15 8.69 7.92
C LEU A 16 9.60 8.63 8.37
N THR A 17 10.05 7.49 8.90
CA THR A 17 11.38 7.39 9.54
C THR A 17 12.32 6.39 8.88
N GLY A 18 11.83 5.55 7.98
CA GLY A 18 12.63 4.53 7.31
C GLY A 18 12.78 3.23 8.08
N ARG A 19 12.16 3.10 9.25
CA ARG A 19 12.20 1.86 10.03
C ARG A 19 11.01 1.76 10.97
N SER A 20 10.68 0.51 11.35
CA SER A 20 9.63 0.25 12.31
C SER A 20 9.86 -1.11 12.97
N ARG A 21 9.66 -1.18 14.29
CA ARG A 21 9.73 -2.44 15.03
C ARG A 21 8.45 -3.26 14.84
N ARG A 22 7.41 -2.67 14.29
CA ARG A 22 6.11 -3.34 14.07
C ARG A 22 6.08 -4.15 12.78
N ILE A 23 7.12 -4.02 11.96
CA ILE A 23 7.24 -4.72 10.68
C ILE A 23 8.57 -5.44 10.67
N GLY A 24 8.56 -6.72 10.27
CA GLY A 24 9.79 -7.50 10.16
C GLY A 24 10.83 -6.78 9.30
N VAL A 25 12.06 -6.78 9.76
CA VAL A 25 13.15 -6.05 9.09
C VAL A 25 13.37 -6.54 7.66
N GLU A 26 13.06 -7.80 7.40
CA GLU A 26 13.20 -8.39 6.07
C GLU A 26 12.27 -7.76 5.03
N TYR A 27 11.21 -7.07 5.48
CA TYR A 27 10.26 -6.42 4.58
C TYR A 27 10.55 -4.93 4.37
N HIS A 28 11.43 -4.33 5.16
CA HIS A 28 11.59 -2.88 5.19
C HIS A 28 11.97 -2.31 3.82
N LYS A 29 12.98 -2.86 3.18
CA LYS A 29 13.46 -2.33 1.91
C LYS A 29 12.38 -2.36 0.83
N ARG A 30 11.72 -3.51 0.69
CA ARG A 30 10.69 -3.67 -0.32
C ARG A 30 9.48 -2.79 -0.02
N MET A 31 9.11 -2.72 1.26
CA MET A 31 7.98 -1.93 1.70
C MET A 31 8.18 -0.44 1.40
N ILE A 32 9.39 0.06 1.67
CA ILE A 32 9.73 1.45 1.39
C ILE A 32 9.58 1.74 -0.10
N LEU A 33 10.05 0.84 -0.95
CA LEU A 33 9.92 1.01 -2.40
C LEU A 33 8.47 1.08 -2.83
N ILE A 34 7.62 0.21 -2.27
CA ILE A 34 6.19 0.20 -2.61
C ILE A 34 5.52 1.48 -2.10
N LEU A 35 5.84 1.90 -0.88
CA LEU A 35 5.27 3.12 -0.33
C LEU A 35 5.66 4.35 -1.16
N ASP A 36 6.88 4.39 -1.67
CA ASP A 36 7.31 5.47 -2.55
C ASP A 36 6.51 5.48 -3.85
N VAL A 37 6.24 4.32 -4.42
CA VAL A 37 5.42 4.21 -5.62
C VAL A 37 4.00 4.70 -5.35
N LEU A 38 3.41 4.29 -4.23
CA LEU A 38 2.08 4.75 -3.84
C LEU A 38 2.05 6.26 -3.62
N ASN A 39 3.08 6.80 -2.99
CA ASN A 39 3.12 8.22 -2.69
C ASN A 39 3.20 9.09 -3.96
N GLY A 40 3.67 8.53 -5.06
CA GLY A 40 3.72 9.24 -6.34
C GLY A 40 2.47 9.05 -7.19
N ALA A 41 1.55 8.18 -6.80
CA ALA A 41 0.37 7.86 -7.59
C ALA A 41 -0.79 8.80 -7.24
N THR A 42 -1.55 9.23 -8.25
CA THR A 42 -2.75 10.03 -8.05
C THR A 42 -4.00 9.35 -8.58
N ARG A 43 -3.83 8.27 -9.32
CA ARG A 43 -4.95 7.52 -9.90
C ARG A 43 -4.53 6.07 -10.15
N VAL A 44 -5.52 5.21 -10.31
CA VAL A 44 -5.30 3.77 -10.54
C VAL A 44 -4.37 3.51 -11.72
N GLN A 45 -4.51 4.30 -12.80
CA GLN A 45 -3.67 4.10 -13.98
C GLN A 45 -2.19 4.21 -13.71
N ASP A 46 -1.80 5.02 -12.73
CA ASP A 46 -0.39 5.19 -12.37
C ASP A 46 0.21 3.91 -11.79
N LEU A 47 -0.62 2.99 -11.32
CA LEU A 47 -0.19 1.76 -10.68
C LEU A 47 -0.44 0.49 -11.51
N ARG A 48 -1.14 0.58 -12.65
CA ARG A 48 -1.55 -0.61 -13.40
C ARG A 48 -0.39 -1.48 -13.86
N ASN A 49 0.76 -0.87 -14.13
CA ASN A 49 1.93 -1.62 -14.56
C ASN A 49 2.86 -1.98 -13.40
N ALA A 50 2.49 -1.61 -12.18
CA ALA A 50 3.30 -1.96 -11.02
C ALA A 50 3.19 -3.46 -10.75
N ARG A 51 4.32 -4.07 -10.40
CA ARG A 51 4.38 -5.51 -10.17
C ARG A 51 3.50 -5.92 -9.00
N GLY A 52 2.64 -6.90 -9.24
CA GLY A 52 1.78 -7.43 -8.18
C GLY A 52 0.57 -6.56 -7.85
N PHE A 53 0.32 -5.51 -8.64
CA PHE A 53 -0.83 -4.66 -8.45
C PHE A 53 -2.10 -5.35 -8.94
N HIS A 54 -3.16 -5.33 -8.13
CA HIS A 54 -4.48 -5.80 -8.57
C HIS A 54 -5.58 -5.18 -7.72
N ALA A 55 -6.77 -5.14 -8.31
CA ALA A 55 -7.97 -4.67 -7.63
C ALA A 55 -8.64 -5.85 -6.91
N LEU A 56 -9.11 -5.62 -5.70
CA LEU A 56 -9.86 -6.62 -4.96
C LEU A 56 -11.33 -6.59 -5.41
N THR A 57 -12.02 -7.71 -5.23
CA THR A 57 -13.40 -7.86 -5.68
C THR A 57 -14.32 -8.22 -4.51
N GLY A 58 -15.61 -8.32 -4.80
CA GLY A 58 -16.62 -8.68 -3.79
C GLY A 58 -16.76 -7.59 -2.73
N ASP A 59 -16.75 -8.00 -1.48
CA ASP A 59 -16.93 -7.08 -0.35
C ASP A 59 -15.82 -6.03 -0.25
N ARG A 60 -14.70 -6.28 -0.91
CA ARG A 60 -13.55 -5.37 -0.88
C ARG A 60 -13.39 -4.58 -2.18
N SER A 61 -14.42 -4.54 -2.98
CA SER A 61 -14.43 -3.72 -4.18
C SER A 61 -14.13 -2.27 -3.82
N GLY A 62 -13.20 -1.65 -4.55
CA GLY A 62 -12.72 -0.30 -4.23
C GLY A 62 -11.41 -0.31 -3.45
N THR A 63 -10.96 -1.48 -3.01
CA THR A 63 -9.65 -1.66 -2.38
C THR A 63 -8.70 -2.27 -3.40
N PHE A 64 -7.44 -1.84 -3.36
CA PHE A 64 -6.40 -2.34 -4.25
C PHE A 64 -5.28 -2.96 -3.42
N ALA A 65 -4.49 -3.82 -4.04
CA ALA A 65 -3.41 -4.51 -3.36
C ALA A 65 -2.14 -4.50 -4.19
N MET A 66 -1.00 -4.52 -3.51
CA MET A 66 0.31 -4.73 -4.12
C MET A 66 1.06 -5.80 -3.33
N SER A 67 1.60 -6.78 -4.04
CA SER A 67 2.32 -7.88 -3.41
C SER A 67 3.61 -7.39 -2.79
N VAL A 68 3.90 -7.83 -1.57
CA VAL A 68 5.14 -7.53 -0.88
C VAL A 68 6.07 -8.74 -0.93
N SER A 69 5.65 -9.86 -0.35
CA SER A 69 6.45 -11.08 -0.31
C SER A 69 5.56 -12.24 0.12
N GLY A 70 5.62 -13.36 -0.60
CA GLY A 70 4.82 -14.52 -0.26
C GLY A 70 3.34 -14.18 -0.18
N ASN A 71 2.74 -14.40 0.99
CA ASN A 71 1.32 -14.11 1.21
C ASN A 71 1.07 -12.68 1.69
N TRP A 72 2.11 -11.88 1.87
CA TRP A 72 1.97 -10.53 2.39
C TRP A 72 1.72 -9.52 1.29
N ARG A 73 0.80 -8.59 1.54
CA ARG A 73 0.46 -7.54 0.58
C ARG A 73 0.15 -6.24 1.30
N LEU A 74 0.35 -5.13 0.60
CA LEU A 74 -0.18 -3.83 1.01
C LEU A 74 -1.55 -3.66 0.39
N THR A 75 -2.49 -3.15 1.16
CA THR A 75 -3.82 -2.80 0.65
C THR A 75 -4.07 -1.32 0.86
N PHE A 76 -4.87 -0.73 0.00
CA PHE A 76 -5.14 0.71 0.05
C PHE A 76 -6.35 1.04 -0.82
N SER A 77 -6.84 2.26 -0.68
CA SER A 77 -7.91 2.77 -1.53
C SER A 77 -7.59 4.19 -1.97
N PHE A 78 -8.29 4.68 -2.98
CA PHE A 78 -8.19 6.07 -3.42
C PHE A 78 -9.39 6.84 -2.89
N GLU A 79 -9.16 8.09 -2.54
CA GLU A 79 -10.17 8.97 -1.93
C GLU A 79 -11.46 9.03 -2.74
N GLN A 80 -11.34 9.05 -4.07
CA GLN A 80 -12.48 9.15 -4.98
C GLN A 80 -12.71 7.84 -5.75
N GLY A 81 -12.29 6.72 -5.18
CA GLY A 81 -12.49 5.41 -5.79
C GLY A 81 -11.36 5.00 -6.73
N ASP A 82 -11.06 5.80 -7.75
CA ASP A 82 -10.02 5.50 -8.72
C ASP A 82 -8.97 6.60 -8.85
N GLN A 83 -9.11 7.67 -8.09
CA GLN A 83 -8.16 8.79 -8.10
C GLN A 83 -8.22 9.55 -6.77
N GLY A 84 -7.28 10.45 -6.59
CA GLY A 84 -7.16 11.28 -5.40
C GLY A 84 -6.05 10.79 -4.49
N ASP A 85 -6.12 11.19 -3.22
CA ASP A 85 -5.16 10.74 -2.23
C ASP A 85 -5.39 9.28 -1.87
N ILE A 86 -4.34 8.62 -1.41
CA ILE A 86 -4.39 7.22 -1.02
C ILE A 86 -4.71 7.12 0.46
N LEU A 87 -5.66 6.25 0.78
CA LEU A 87 -6.21 6.07 2.13
C LEU A 87 -6.06 4.62 2.57
N ASP A 88 -6.17 4.42 3.87
CA ASP A 88 -6.33 3.10 4.49
C ASP A 88 -5.22 2.14 4.13
N VAL A 89 -3.98 2.64 4.07
CA VAL A 89 -2.84 1.81 3.74
C VAL A 89 -2.59 0.82 4.87
N ASP A 90 -2.67 -0.46 4.55
CA ASP A 90 -2.57 -1.55 5.52
C ASP A 90 -1.66 -2.65 5.02
N PHE A 91 -1.22 -3.52 5.91
CA PHE A 91 -0.33 -4.63 5.60
C PHE A 91 -1.03 -5.91 6.03
N GLU A 92 -1.38 -6.76 5.08
CA GLU A 92 -2.22 -7.93 5.30
C GLU A 92 -1.56 -9.22 4.84
N ASP A 93 -1.87 -10.28 5.56
CA ASP A 93 -1.52 -11.64 5.14
C ASP A 93 -2.63 -12.14 4.23
N TYR A 94 -2.27 -12.55 3.04
CA TYR A 94 -3.21 -12.98 2.02
C TYR A 94 -3.45 -14.49 2.10
N HIS A 95 -4.52 -14.88 2.72
CA HIS A 95 -4.95 -16.27 2.78
C HIS A 95 -6.34 -16.44 2.22
#